data_67537cb48794abac8c397183a17c754a
#
_entry.id   67537cb48794abac8c397183a17c754a
#
_cell.length_a   1.000
_cell.length_b   1.000
_cell.length_c   1.000
_cell.angle_alpha   90.00
_cell.angle_beta   90.00
_cell.angle_gamma   90.00
#
_symmetry.space_group_name_H-M   'P 1'
#
loop_
_entity.id
_entity.type
_entity.pdbx_description
1 polymer ?
#
loop_
_entity_poly.entity_id
_entity_poly.type
_entity_poly.pdbx_seq_one_letter_code
_entity_poly.pdbx_strand_id
1 'polypeptide(L)'
;MQLAYGNRCGHRALSPILQPTRPIPTGPGGYPRILSIAAERVEGFYDRPSLLPSIAIGPGDDEVRSERREAIVRVLKGLLKFCDLASLRVGTVSKGAFVNIHFQTIADHADLELRRAERAIAQLQEGGFLTVIEQRIHTAMGTVRSVPAIKRLSLKLFHALNLPVALAHERAKAKKRSAVKEPTPPPRPELRDAVANMGRQIAEAQRKRAAAPPDPDPGETDRRRRWSELALKLRAEHPDWPQERIRTAADAAMA
;
A
#
# COMPACT_ATOMS: atom_id res chain seq x y z
N MET A 1 -39.92 -19.99 12.91
CA MET A 1 -39.20 -18.72 13.07
C MET A 1 -37.71 -19.00 12.92
N GLN A 2 -37.18 -18.93 11.67
CA GLN A 2 -35.76 -19.17 11.40
C GLN A 2 -34.97 -17.94 11.85
N LEU A 3 -34.15 -18.12 12.86
CA LEU A 3 -33.15 -17.13 13.27
C LEU A 3 -32.18 -16.97 12.09
N ALA A 4 -32.27 -15.83 11.41
CA ALA A 4 -31.30 -15.45 10.39
C ALA A 4 -29.94 -15.27 11.11
N TYR A 5 -29.10 -16.28 11.02
CA TYR A 5 -27.68 -16.14 11.38
C TYR A 5 -27.08 -15.12 10.41
N GLY A 6 -27.11 -13.86 10.81
CA GLY A 6 -26.44 -12.80 10.10
C GLY A 6 -24.94 -13.13 10.00
N ASN A 7 -24.41 -13.18 8.81
CA ASN A 7 -22.98 -13.33 8.61
C ASN A 7 -22.25 -12.25 9.38
N ARG A 8 -21.24 -12.61 10.19
CA ARG A 8 -20.44 -11.67 11.00
C ARG A 8 -19.81 -10.52 10.20
N CYS A 9 -19.75 -10.66 8.86
CA CYS A 9 -19.22 -9.65 7.94
C CYS A 9 -20.28 -8.67 7.41
N GLY A 10 -21.54 -8.73 7.88
CA GLY A 10 -22.62 -7.83 7.44
C GLY A 10 -23.12 -8.08 6.01
N HIS A 11 -22.66 -9.14 5.33
CA HIS A 11 -23.10 -9.45 3.97
C HIS A 11 -24.58 -9.89 3.96
N ARG A 12 -25.35 -9.36 3.00
CA ARG A 12 -26.74 -9.72 2.72
C ARG A 12 -26.84 -10.27 1.29
N ALA A 13 -27.04 -11.58 1.16
CA ALA A 13 -27.03 -12.24 -0.14
C ALA A 13 -28.10 -11.70 -1.11
N LEU A 14 -29.27 -11.31 -0.60
CA LEU A 14 -30.38 -10.76 -1.41
C LEU A 14 -30.26 -9.24 -1.66
N SER A 15 -29.35 -8.56 -0.97
CA SER A 15 -29.14 -7.12 -1.11
C SER A 15 -27.65 -6.80 -0.93
N PRO A 16 -26.79 -7.22 -1.88
CA PRO A 16 -25.36 -7.01 -1.76
C PRO A 16 -24.99 -5.53 -1.91
N ILE A 17 -23.98 -5.10 -1.18
CA ILE A 17 -23.43 -3.76 -1.34
C ILE A 17 -22.30 -3.85 -2.36
N LEU A 18 -22.58 -3.54 -3.62
CA LEU A 18 -21.60 -3.61 -4.71
C LEU A 18 -20.91 -2.27 -5.00
N GLN A 19 -21.41 -1.20 -4.42
CA GLN A 19 -20.84 0.13 -4.61
C GLN A 19 -19.79 0.43 -3.52
N PRO A 20 -18.62 0.98 -3.88
CA PRO A 20 -17.67 1.48 -2.91
C PRO A 20 -18.22 2.75 -2.23
N THR A 21 -17.73 3.08 -1.03
CA THR A 21 -18.13 4.28 -0.27
C THR A 21 -18.02 5.57 -1.07
N ARG A 22 -17.07 5.61 -2.00
CA ARG A 22 -16.88 6.73 -2.93
C ARG A 22 -16.90 6.20 -4.36
N PRO A 23 -18.01 6.31 -5.06
CA PRO A 23 -18.15 5.79 -6.42
C PRO A 23 -17.13 6.41 -7.37
N ILE A 24 -16.91 5.71 -8.47
CA ILE A 24 -16.06 6.21 -9.55
C ILE A 24 -16.77 7.44 -10.16
N PRO A 25 -16.09 8.60 -10.28
CA PRO A 25 -16.69 9.77 -10.88
C PRO A 25 -17.08 9.45 -12.34
N THR A 26 -18.34 9.65 -12.68
CA THR A 26 -18.86 9.55 -14.03
C THR A 26 -19.11 10.95 -14.54
N GLY A 27 -18.44 11.40 -15.59
CA GLY A 27 -18.69 12.71 -16.15
C GLY A 27 -17.56 13.25 -17.04
N PRO A 28 -17.80 14.35 -17.77
CA PRO A 28 -16.76 14.98 -18.57
C PRO A 28 -15.67 15.57 -17.67
N GLY A 29 -14.44 15.27 -17.97
CA GLY A 29 -13.30 16.03 -17.40
C GLY A 29 -12.35 15.30 -16.48
N GLY A 30 -12.52 14.01 -16.18
CA GLY A 30 -11.54 13.44 -15.24
C GLY A 30 -11.28 11.96 -15.36
N TYR A 31 -12.29 11.14 -15.37
CA TYR A 31 -12.11 9.71 -15.28
C TYR A 31 -12.28 9.01 -16.65
N PRO A 32 -11.37 8.12 -17.06
CA PRO A 32 -11.49 7.43 -18.34
C PRO A 32 -12.77 6.58 -18.39
N ARG A 33 -13.66 6.87 -19.36
CA ARG A 33 -14.95 6.18 -19.51
C ARG A 33 -14.82 4.65 -19.55
N ILE A 34 -13.73 4.13 -20.12
CA ILE A 34 -13.51 2.69 -20.19
C ILE A 34 -13.39 2.03 -18.82
N LEU A 35 -12.81 2.74 -17.83
CA LEU A 35 -12.70 2.23 -16.46
C LEU A 35 -14.04 2.28 -15.73
N SER A 36 -14.91 3.26 -16.03
CA SER A 36 -16.29 3.30 -15.51
C SER A 36 -17.09 2.13 -16.06
N ILE A 37 -17.04 1.88 -17.38
CA ILE A 37 -17.71 0.73 -18.01
C ILE A 37 -17.17 -0.59 -17.44
N ALA A 38 -15.86 -0.70 -17.19
CA ALA A 38 -15.28 -1.89 -16.56
C ALA A 38 -15.83 -2.08 -15.14
N ALA A 39 -15.95 -1.02 -14.36
CA ALA A 39 -16.49 -1.08 -13.00
C ALA A 39 -17.96 -1.48 -12.95
N GLU A 40 -18.76 -1.02 -13.92
CA GLU A 40 -20.16 -1.45 -14.08
C GLU A 40 -20.24 -2.94 -14.46
N ARG A 41 -19.43 -3.39 -15.42
CA ARG A 41 -19.44 -4.80 -15.86
C ARG A 41 -18.95 -5.78 -14.79
N VAL A 42 -18.01 -5.34 -13.94
CA VAL A 42 -17.52 -6.15 -12.81
C VAL A 42 -18.66 -6.51 -11.83
N GLU A 43 -19.70 -5.67 -11.69
CA GLU A 43 -20.86 -5.98 -10.85
C GLU A 43 -21.53 -7.29 -11.26
N GLY A 44 -21.58 -7.56 -12.55
CA GLY A 44 -22.15 -8.81 -13.09
C GLY A 44 -21.46 -10.07 -12.59
N PHE A 45 -20.24 -9.99 -12.04
CA PHE A 45 -19.57 -11.14 -11.41
C PHE A 45 -20.30 -11.63 -10.15
N TYR A 46 -21.02 -10.77 -9.47
CA TYR A 46 -21.78 -11.17 -8.28
C TYR A 46 -22.84 -12.22 -8.62
N ASP A 47 -23.61 -11.98 -9.68
CA ASP A 47 -24.70 -12.87 -10.11
C ASP A 47 -24.23 -13.95 -11.09
N ARG A 48 -23.16 -13.70 -11.83
CA ARG A 48 -22.59 -14.59 -12.84
C ARG A 48 -21.10 -14.81 -12.61
N PRO A 49 -20.71 -15.73 -11.73
CA PRO A 49 -19.32 -16.03 -11.44
C PRO A 49 -18.51 -16.44 -12.68
N SER A 50 -19.16 -17.04 -13.66
CA SER A 50 -18.54 -17.41 -14.95
C SER A 50 -17.98 -16.23 -15.75
N LEU A 51 -18.30 -14.99 -15.38
CA LEU A 51 -17.70 -13.78 -15.96
C LEU A 51 -16.18 -13.72 -15.70
N LEU A 52 -15.72 -14.20 -14.54
CA LEU A 52 -14.32 -14.31 -14.18
C LEU A 52 -13.96 -15.76 -13.84
N PRO A 53 -13.88 -16.65 -14.85
CA PRO A 53 -13.86 -18.10 -14.63
C PRO A 53 -12.69 -18.57 -13.79
N SER A 54 -11.52 -17.91 -13.88
CA SER A 54 -10.33 -18.28 -13.10
C SER A 54 -10.48 -18.09 -11.60
N ILE A 55 -11.52 -17.40 -11.13
CA ILE A 55 -11.81 -17.15 -9.71
C ILE A 55 -13.25 -17.50 -9.33
N ALA A 56 -13.99 -18.09 -10.27
CA ALA A 56 -15.39 -18.48 -10.07
C ALA A 56 -15.53 -19.69 -9.14
N ILE A 57 -14.50 -20.53 -9.11
CA ILE A 57 -14.46 -21.78 -8.34
C ILE A 57 -13.51 -21.59 -7.15
N GLY A 58 -13.95 -22.02 -5.99
CA GLY A 58 -13.15 -22.01 -4.76
C GLY A 58 -12.26 -23.26 -4.62
N PRO A 59 -11.46 -23.34 -3.55
CA PRO A 59 -10.50 -24.43 -3.32
C PRO A 59 -11.10 -25.85 -3.21
N GLY A 60 -12.41 -25.99 -3.17
CA GLY A 60 -13.12 -27.28 -3.06
C GLY A 60 -14.02 -27.60 -4.24
N ASP A 61 -13.73 -27.07 -5.43
CA ASP A 61 -14.56 -27.13 -6.63
C ASP A 61 -15.98 -26.55 -6.47
N ASP A 62 -16.27 -25.94 -5.33
CA ASP A 62 -17.50 -25.22 -5.10
C ASP A 62 -17.46 -23.80 -5.68
N GLU A 63 -18.62 -23.32 -6.09
CA GLU A 63 -18.76 -21.92 -6.50
C GLU A 63 -18.41 -20.97 -5.36
N VAL A 64 -17.66 -19.90 -5.68
CA VAL A 64 -17.27 -18.89 -4.70
C VAL A 64 -18.48 -18.26 -4.03
N ARG A 65 -18.52 -18.30 -2.69
CA ARG A 65 -19.62 -17.79 -1.87
C ARG A 65 -19.94 -16.33 -2.18
N SER A 66 -21.22 -15.98 -2.10
CA SER A 66 -21.73 -14.64 -2.41
C SER A 66 -21.02 -13.51 -1.66
N GLU A 67 -20.69 -13.70 -0.37
CA GLU A 67 -19.94 -12.73 0.43
C GLU A 67 -18.53 -12.45 -0.12
N ARG A 68 -17.90 -13.47 -0.69
CA ARG A 68 -16.57 -13.36 -1.30
C ARG A 68 -16.67 -12.69 -2.66
N ARG A 69 -17.71 -13.00 -3.45
CA ARG A 69 -18.01 -12.33 -4.73
C ARG A 69 -18.23 -10.83 -4.51
N GLU A 70 -18.99 -10.44 -3.48
CA GLU A 70 -19.17 -9.04 -3.10
C GLU A 70 -17.85 -8.37 -2.81
N ALA A 71 -16.99 -8.99 -1.98
CA ALA A 71 -15.69 -8.44 -1.66
C ALA A 71 -14.79 -8.25 -2.90
N ILE A 72 -14.79 -9.22 -3.82
CA ILE A 72 -14.04 -9.15 -5.07
C ILE A 72 -14.54 -7.99 -5.95
N VAL A 73 -15.86 -7.84 -6.11
CA VAL A 73 -16.45 -6.73 -6.89
C VAL A 73 -16.04 -5.38 -6.31
N ARG A 74 -16.18 -5.20 -5.00
CA ARG A 74 -15.84 -3.95 -4.31
C ARG A 74 -14.35 -3.61 -4.43
N VAL A 75 -13.47 -4.60 -4.24
CA VAL A 75 -12.02 -4.45 -4.41
C VAL A 75 -11.66 -4.10 -5.85
N LEU A 76 -12.24 -4.79 -6.84
CA LEU A 76 -12.00 -4.49 -8.26
C LEU A 76 -12.41 -3.07 -8.62
N LYS A 77 -13.54 -2.59 -8.11
CA LYS A 77 -13.96 -1.19 -8.29
C LYS A 77 -12.97 -0.22 -7.64
N GLY A 78 -12.48 -0.53 -6.44
CA GLY A 78 -11.43 0.26 -5.79
C GLY A 78 -10.14 0.29 -6.63
N LEU A 79 -9.69 -0.85 -7.15
CA LEU A 79 -8.52 -0.94 -8.02
C LEU A 79 -8.71 -0.17 -9.33
N LEU A 80 -9.87 -0.30 -9.97
CA LEU A 80 -10.22 0.42 -11.19
C LEU A 80 -10.20 1.93 -10.96
N LYS A 81 -10.72 2.41 -9.83
CA LYS A 81 -10.75 3.83 -9.50
C LYS A 81 -9.35 4.46 -9.43
N PHE A 82 -8.38 3.74 -8.92
CA PHE A 82 -7.01 4.21 -8.82
C PHE A 82 -6.12 3.74 -9.99
N CYS A 83 -6.73 3.21 -11.06
CA CYS A 83 -5.99 2.68 -12.19
C CYS A 83 -5.54 3.79 -13.13
N ASP A 84 -4.23 3.90 -13.36
CA ASP A 84 -3.70 4.65 -14.48
C ASP A 84 -3.90 3.89 -15.79
N LEU A 85 -4.65 4.45 -16.71
CA LEU A 85 -5.04 3.78 -17.94
C LEU A 85 -3.84 3.47 -18.86
N ALA A 86 -2.82 4.32 -18.89
CA ALA A 86 -1.67 4.12 -19.77
C ALA A 86 -0.85 2.90 -19.36
N SER A 87 -0.56 2.75 -18.09
CA SER A 87 0.28 1.69 -17.52
C SER A 87 -0.50 0.53 -16.91
N LEU A 88 -1.79 0.69 -16.62
CA LEU A 88 -2.65 -0.18 -15.81
C LEU A 88 -2.15 -0.35 -14.36
N ARG A 89 -1.28 0.52 -13.89
CA ARG A 89 -0.83 0.55 -12.50
C ARG A 89 -1.90 1.18 -11.61
N VAL A 90 -1.99 0.69 -10.38
CA VAL A 90 -2.92 1.19 -9.37
C VAL A 90 -2.18 2.12 -8.42
N GLY A 91 -2.58 3.38 -8.42
CA GLY A 91 -1.96 4.42 -7.62
C GLY A 91 -2.61 5.78 -7.84
N THR A 92 -1.97 6.81 -7.35
CA THR A 92 -2.42 8.20 -7.50
C THR A 92 -1.26 9.09 -7.95
N VAL A 93 -1.57 10.23 -8.51
CA VAL A 93 -0.56 11.25 -8.82
C VAL A 93 -0.45 12.20 -7.63
N SER A 94 0.74 12.32 -7.06
CA SER A 94 1.04 13.27 -5.99
C SER A 94 2.27 14.08 -6.39
N LYS A 95 2.17 15.40 -6.33
CA LYS A 95 3.26 16.33 -6.71
C LYS A 95 3.87 16.02 -8.10
N GLY A 96 3.04 15.63 -9.06
CA GLY A 96 3.48 15.29 -10.43
C GLY A 96 4.07 13.89 -10.61
N ALA A 97 4.31 13.14 -9.53
CA ALA A 97 4.82 11.77 -9.59
C ALA A 97 3.71 10.73 -9.34
N PHE A 98 3.80 9.58 -9.99
CA PHE A 98 2.89 8.47 -9.74
C PHE A 98 3.31 7.71 -8.48
N VAL A 99 2.41 7.64 -7.50
CA VAL A 99 2.65 7.01 -6.20
C VAL A 99 1.76 5.79 -6.05
N ASN A 100 2.35 4.64 -5.66
CA ASN A 100 1.59 3.45 -5.34
C ASN A 100 0.80 3.66 -4.05
N ILE A 101 -0.40 3.11 -3.96
CA ILE A 101 -1.25 3.18 -2.76
C ILE A 101 -1.13 1.91 -1.93
N HIS A 102 -1.39 2.00 -0.62
CA HIS A 102 -1.43 0.87 0.29
C HIS A 102 -2.69 0.01 0.09
N PHE A 103 -2.64 -1.25 0.54
CA PHE A 103 -3.84 -2.11 0.55
C PHE A 103 -4.93 -1.54 1.46
N GLN A 104 -4.56 -0.92 2.56
CA GLN A 104 -5.50 -0.24 3.45
C GLN A 104 -6.34 0.80 2.70
N THR A 105 -5.72 1.63 1.85
CA THR A 105 -6.45 2.63 1.05
C THR A 105 -7.48 1.99 0.11
N ILE A 106 -7.16 0.80 -0.44
CA ILE A 106 -8.09 0.06 -1.29
C ILE A 106 -9.23 -0.51 -0.45
N ALA A 107 -8.92 -1.07 0.73
CA ALA A 107 -9.88 -1.62 1.68
C ALA A 107 -10.87 -0.53 2.17
N ASP A 108 -10.34 0.62 2.59
CA ASP A 108 -11.15 1.78 3.03
C ASP A 108 -12.08 2.26 1.91
N HIS A 109 -11.57 2.26 0.67
CA HIS A 109 -12.36 2.67 -0.51
C HIS A 109 -13.45 1.66 -0.86
N ALA A 110 -13.13 0.36 -0.72
CA ALA A 110 -14.05 -0.73 -0.88
C ALA A 110 -15.01 -0.88 0.31
N ASP A 111 -14.82 -0.12 1.40
CA ASP A 111 -15.54 -0.24 2.67
C ASP A 111 -15.52 -1.69 3.18
N LEU A 112 -14.33 -2.27 3.23
CA LEU A 112 -14.06 -3.62 3.67
C LEU A 112 -13.01 -3.63 4.76
N GLU A 113 -13.14 -4.57 5.69
CA GLU A 113 -12.05 -4.90 6.60
C GLU A 113 -10.81 -5.32 5.80
N LEU A 114 -9.60 -4.89 6.23
CA LEU A 114 -8.35 -5.12 5.52
C LEU A 114 -8.14 -6.60 5.17
N ARG A 115 -8.33 -7.51 6.12
CA ARG A 115 -8.17 -8.96 5.89
C ARG A 115 -9.13 -9.51 4.84
N ARG A 116 -10.34 -8.93 4.74
CA ARG A 116 -11.33 -9.33 3.73
C ARG A 116 -10.91 -8.81 2.35
N ALA A 117 -10.39 -7.59 2.28
CA ALA A 117 -9.84 -7.02 1.05
C ALA A 117 -8.58 -7.77 0.59
N GLU A 118 -7.65 -8.12 1.50
CA GLU A 118 -6.44 -8.89 1.19
C GLU A 118 -6.77 -10.27 0.60
N ARG A 119 -7.76 -10.98 1.17
CA ARG A 119 -8.22 -12.27 0.62
C ARG A 119 -8.78 -12.12 -0.80
N ALA A 120 -9.54 -11.07 -1.07
CA ALA A 120 -10.04 -10.79 -2.41
C ALA A 120 -8.89 -10.45 -3.38
N ILE A 121 -7.89 -9.69 -2.93
CA ILE A 121 -6.69 -9.36 -3.70
C ILE A 121 -5.89 -10.61 -4.03
N ALA A 122 -5.66 -11.50 -3.05
CA ALA A 122 -4.96 -12.77 -3.27
C ALA A 122 -5.68 -13.62 -4.34
N GLN A 123 -7.00 -13.73 -4.27
CA GLN A 123 -7.78 -14.45 -5.26
C GLN A 123 -7.70 -13.82 -6.66
N LEU A 124 -7.67 -12.50 -6.76
CA LEU A 124 -7.45 -11.80 -8.04
C LEU A 124 -6.05 -12.05 -8.61
N GLN A 125 -5.04 -12.20 -7.74
CA GLN A 125 -3.68 -12.56 -8.15
C GLN A 125 -3.63 -14.00 -8.66
N GLU A 126 -4.19 -14.96 -7.91
CA GLU A 126 -4.29 -16.37 -8.30
C GLU A 126 -5.01 -16.53 -9.63
N GLY A 127 -6.08 -15.77 -9.83
CA GLY A 127 -6.82 -15.75 -11.10
C GLY A 127 -6.10 -15.05 -12.25
N GLY A 128 -4.95 -14.40 -11.99
CA GLY A 128 -4.17 -13.66 -12.97
C GLY A 128 -4.81 -12.35 -13.45
N PHE A 129 -5.74 -11.79 -12.68
CA PHE A 129 -6.38 -10.49 -12.98
C PHE A 129 -5.60 -9.30 -12.39
N LEU A 130 -4.78 -9.56 -11.38
CA LEU A 130 -3.96 -8.57 -10.70
C LEU A 130 -2.53 -9.10 -10.52
N THR A 131 -1.54 -8.26 -10.79
CA THR A 131 -0.14 -8.51 -10.43
C THR A 131 0.24 -7.58 -9.28
N VAL A 132 0.84 -8.14 -8.24
CA VAL A 132 1.36 -7.38 -7.09
C VAL A 132 2.84 -7.69 -6.95
N ILE A 133 3.66 -6.65 -6.94
CA ILE A 133 5.11 -6.74 -6.77
C ILE A 133 5.47 -6.00 -5.49
N GLU A 134 5.89 -6.75 -4.49
CA GLU A 134 6.39 -6.17 -3.25
C GLU A 134 7.68 -5.40 -3.49
N GLN A 135 7.80 -4.28 -2.83
CA GLN A 135 8.98 -3.44 -2.86
C GLN A 135 9.57 -3.30 -1.47
N ARG A 136 10.89 -3.46 -1.38
CA ARG A 136 11.66 -3.23 -0.15
C ARG A 136 12.77 -2.26 -0.47
N ILE A 137 12.89 -1.20 0.31
CA ILE A 137 13.97 -0.23 0.19
C ILE A 137 14.92 -0.46 1.35
N HIS A 138 16.19 -0.71 1.03
CA HIS A 138 17.27 -0.72 2.00
C HIS A 138 17.72 0.73 2.23
N THR A 139 17.62 1.18 3.47
CA THR A 139 18.14 2.51 3.84
C THR A 139 19.66 2.44 4.01
N ALA A 140 20.32 3.58 3.91
CA ALA A 140 21.77 3.67 4.12
C ALA A 140 22.24 3.17 5.51
N MET A 141 21.31 3.07 6.46
CA MET A 141 21.55 2.53 7.81
C MET A 141 21.30 1.02 7.92
N GLY A 142 21.12 0.29 6.80
CA GLY A 142 20.86 -1.15 6.78
C GLY A 142 19.44 -1.55 7.19
N THR A 143 18.58 -0.60 7.55
CA THR A 143 17.17 -0.91 7.86
C THR A 143 16.37 -1.12 6.59
N VAL A 144 15.50 -2.14 6.60
CA VAL A 144 14.59 -2.44 5.48
C VAL A 144 13.27 -1.71 5.73
N ARG A 145 12.89 -0.80 4.82
CA ARG A 145 11.55 -0.19 4.83
C ARG A 145 10.66 -0.83 3.78
N SER A 146 9.49 -1.27 4.20
CA SER A 146 8.43 -1.68 3.30
C SER A 146 7.79 -0.42 2.68
N VAL A 147 7.69 -0.41 1.36
CA VAL A 147 6.97 0.62 0.61
C VAL A 147 5.73 0.01 -0.05
N PRO A 148 4.74 0.84 -0.43
CA PRO A 148 3.54 0.31 -1.07
C PRO A 148 3.87 -0.54 -2.29
N ALA A 149 3.38 -1.76 -2.34
CA ALA A 149 3.58 -2.69 -3.45
C ALA A 149 3.07 -2.09 -4.77
N ILE A 150 3.76 -2.40 -5.86
CA ILE A 150 3.29 -2.08 -7.21
C ILE A 150 2.14 -3.03 -7.54
N LYS A 151 0.97 -2.48 -7.82
CA LYS A 151 -0.21 -3.21 -8.26
C LYS A 151 -0.50 -2.87 -9.70
N ARG A 152 -0.76 -3.87 -10.52
CA ARG A 152 -1.09 -3.69 -11.95
C ARG A 152 -2.25 -4.58 -12.32
N LEU A 153 -3.29 -4.00 -12.93
CA LEU A 153 -4.39 -4.77 -13.51
C LEU A 153 -3.93 -5.47 -14.78
N SER A 154 -4.35 -6.72 -14.93
CA SER A 154 -4.01 -7.53 -16.11
C SER A 154 -4.95 -7.21 -17.27
N LEU A 155 -4.48 -7.35 -18.50
CA LEU A 155 -5.32 -7.32 -19.70
C LEU A 155 -6.37 -8.43 -19.68
N LYS A 156 -6.08 -9.57 -19.01
CA LYS A 156 -7.02 -10.69 -18.83
C LYS A 156 -8.34 -10.24 -18.22
N LEU A 157 -8.32 -9.29 -17.27
CA LEU A 157 -9.54 -8.73 -16.69
C LEU A 157 -10.41 -8.06 -17.74
N PHE A 158 -9.82 -7.22 -18.58
CA PHE A 158 -10.57 -6.49 -19.61
C PHE A 158 -11.05 -7.40 -20.75
N HIS A 159 -10.31 -8.50 -21.03
CA HIS A 159 -10.77 -9.55 -21.94
C HIS A 159 -12.01 -10.25 -21.37
N ALA A 160 -11.99 -10.65 -20.11
CA ALA A 160 -13.13 -11.28 -19.45
C ALA A 160 -14.35 -10.34 -19.40
N LEU A 161 -14.12 -9.03 -19.27
CA LEU A 161 -15.18 -8.01 -19.32
C LEU A 161 -15.60 -7.63 -20.76
N ASN A 162 -15.08 -8.29 -21.78
CA ASN A 162 -15.36 -8.01 -23.19
C ASN A 162 -15.05 -6.55 -23.60
N LEU A 163 -13.87 -6.04 -23.15
CA LEU A 163 -13.43 -4.66 -23.39
C LEU A 163 -12.03 -4.56 -24.06
N PRO A 164 -11.46 -5.59 -24.71
CA PRO A 164 -10.06 -5.54 -25.14
C PRO A 164 -9.81 -4.47 -26.19
N VAL A 165 -10.68 -4.34 -27.18
CA VAL A 165 -10.53 -3.38 -28.30
C VAL A 165 -10.68 -1.94 -27.80
N ALA A 166 -11.72 -1.68 -27.02
CA ALA A 166 -11.98 -0.36 -26.44
C ALA A 166 -10.81 0.06 -25.50
N LEU A 167 -10.30 -0.88 -24.71
CA LEU A 167 -9.15 -0.63 -23.85
C LEU A 167 -7.90 -0.30 -24.65
N ALA A 168 -7.59 -1.07 -25.72
CA ALA A 168 -6.42 -0.82 -26.55
C ALA A 168 -6.43 0.60 -27.15
N HIS A 169 -7.59 1.03 -27.67
CA HIS A 169 -7.78 2.36 -28.23
C HIS A 169 -7.60 3.48 -27.18
N GLU A 170 -8.27 3.35 -26.02
CA GLU A 170 -8.18 4.37 -24.96
C GLU A 170 -6.78 4.41 -24.32
N ARG A 171 -6.09 3.26 -24.19
CA ARG A 171 -4.70 3.22 -23.74
C ARG A 171 -3.75 3.91 -24.71
N ALA A 172 -3.93 3.72 -26.02
CA ALA A 172 -3.13 4.42 -27.02
C ALA A 172 -3.27 5.95 -26.90
N LYS A 173 -4.51 6.44 -26.70
CA LYS A 173 -4.76 7.86 -26.44
C LYS A 173 -4.14 8.34 -25.12
N ALA A 174 -4.25 7.53 -24.05
CA ALA A 174 -3.68 7.87 -22.74
C ALA A 174 -2.16 7.95 -22.82
N LYS A 175 -1.49 6.99 -23.47
CA LYS A 175 -0.04 7.00 -23.69
C LYS A 175 0.42 8.23 -24.48
N LYS A 176 -0.28 8.60 -25.55
CA LYS A 176 0.02 9.84 -26.29
C LYS A 176 -0.07 11.08 -25.42
N ARG A 177 -1.10 11.17 -24.58
CA ARG A 177 -1.27 12.30 -23.63
C ARG A 177 -0.19 12.33 -22.55
N SER A 178 0.23 11.17 -22.04
CA SER A 178 1.31 11.07 -21.06
C SER A 178 2.66 11.47 -21.67
N ALA A 179 2.97 11.04 -22.89
CA ALA A 179 4.19 11.41 -23.59
C ALA A 179 4.29 12.93 -23.86
N VAL A 180 3.15 13.59 -24.13
CA VAL A 180 3.11 15.05 -24.28
C VAL A 180 3.26 15.79 -22.95
N LYS A 181 2.85 15.15 -21.84
CA LYS A 181 2.92 15.74 -20.48
C LYS A 181 4.22 15.44 -19.75
N GLU A 182 5.03 14.49 -20.24
CA GLU A 182 6.37 14.34 -19.69
C GLU A 182 7.11 15.66 -19.93
N PRO A 183 7.43 16.43 -18.89
CA PRO A 183 8.36 17.52 -19.06
C PRO A 183 9.63 16.90 -19.64
N THR A 184 10.16 17.48 -20.70
CA THR A 184 11.51 17.16 -21.18
C THR A 184 12.36 16.98 -19.93
N PRO A 185 12.96 15.79 -19.68
CA PRO A 185 13.75 15.59 -18.49
C PRO A 185 14.72 16.77 -18.42
N PRO A 186 14.84 17.45 -17.26
CA PRO A 186 15.76 18.57 -17.16
C PRO A 186 17.09 18.09 -17.74
N PRO A 187 17.76 18.91 -18.57
CA PRO A 187 18.99 18.50 -19.22
C PRO A 187 19.83 17.85 -18.12
N ARG A 188 20.19 16.58 -18.32
CA ARG A 188 20.94 15.82 -17.32
C ARG A 188 22.08 16.74 -16.89
N PRO A 189 22.16 17.16 -15.62
CA PRO A 189 23.27 17.96 -15.18
C PRO A 189 24.50 17.20 -15.66
N GLU A 190 25.39 17.87 -16.37
CA GLU A 190 26.57 17.21 -16.92
C GLU A 190 27.17 16.38 -15.79
N LEU A 191 27.66 15.18 -16.09
CA LEU A 191 28.14 14.24 -15.07
C LEU A 191 29.12 14.92 -14.10
N ARG A 192 29.83 15.96 -14.58
CA ARG A 192 30.69 16.87 -13.81
C ARG A 192 29.95 17.61 -12.69
N ASP A 193 28.75 18.15 -12.97
CA ASP A 193 27.98 18.91 -11.95
C ASP A 193 27.37 17.98 -10.91
N ALA A 194 26.94 16.78 -11.32
CA ALA A 194 26.45 15.75 -10.39
C ALA A 194 27.59 15.27 -9.47
N VAL A 195 28.79 15.03 -10.01
CA VAL A 195 29.99 14.63 -9.24
C VAL A 195 30.44 15.78 -8.31
N ALA A 196 30.43 17.04 -8.79
CA ALA A 196 30.77 18.20 -7.99
C ALA A 196 29.77 18.44 -6.84
N ASN A 197 28.47 18.21 -7.08
CA ASN A 197 27.44 18.30 -6.04
C ASN A 197 27.57 17.17 -5.02
N MET A 198 27.86 15.96 -5.46
CA MET A 198 28.11 14.83 -4.56
C MET A 198 29.37 15.07 -3.72
N GLY A 199 30.44 15.59 -4.30
CA GLY A 199 31.66 15.97 -3.59
C GLY A 199 31.40 17.02 -2.51
N ARG A 200 30.57 18.04 -2.81
CA ARG A 200 30.17 19.07 -1.82
C ARG A 200 29.35 18.48 -0.68
N GLN A 201 28.39 17.59 -0.98
CA GLN A 201 27.58 16.91 0.04
C GLN A 201 28.42 16.01 0.96
N ILE A 202 29.38 15.28 0.40
CA ILE A 202 30.33 14.44 1.17
C ILE A 202 31.20 15.32 2.08
N ALA A 203 31.75 16.40 1.55
CA ALA A 203 32.59 17.34 2.35
C ALA A 203 31.77 18.00 3.45
N GLU A 204 30.53 18.37 3.21
CA GLU A 204 29.64 18.94 4.24
C GLU A 204 29.25 17.90 5.30
N ALA A 205 28.98 16.66 4.91
CA ALA A 205 28.72 15.56 5.84
C ALA A 205 29.94 15.22 6.69
N GLN A 206 31.15 15.27 6.13
CA GLN A 206 32.40 15.09 6.87
C GLN A 206 32.65 16.25 7.84
N ARG A 207 32.40 17.50 7.46
CA ARG A 207 32.47 18.66 8.36
C ARG A 207 31.48 18.56 9.51
N LYS A 208 30.22 18.11 9.25
CA LYS A 208 29.22 17.87 10.29
C LYS A 208 29.64 16.74 11.24
N ARG A 209 30.27 15.68 10.72
CA ARG A 209 30.85 14.61 11.57
C ARG A 209 32.04 15.08 12.40
N ALA A 210 32.92 15.89 11.85
CA ALA A 210 34.07 16.44 12.58
C ALA A 210 33.64 17.49 13.63
N ALA A 211 32.51 18.15 13.44
CA ALA A 211 31.92 19.10 14.39
C ALA A 211 30.97 18.43 15.41
N ALA A 212 30.65 17.14 15.24
CA ALA A 212 29.89 16.40 16.24
C ALA A 212 30.77 16.19 17.50
N PRO A 213 30.19 16.28 18.71
CA PRO A 213 30.92 15.94 19.91
C PRO A 213 31.45 14.51 19.78
N PRO A 214 32.67 14.24 20.32
CA PRO A 214 33.27 12.91 20.26
C PRO A 214 32.28 11.89 20.79
N ASP A 215 32.23 10.71 20.14
CA ASP A 215 31.41 9.60 20.61
C ASP A 215 31.70 9.39 22.11
N PRO A 216 30.65 9.24 22.92
CA PRO A 216 30.83 9.00 24.34
C PRO A 216 31.74 7.79 24.54
N ASP A 217 32.72 7.93 25.43
CA ASP A 217 33.67 6.88 25.79
C ASP A 217 32.90 5.55 25.99
N PRO A 218 33.36 4.43 25.40
CA PRO A 218 32.76 3.11 25.62
C PRO A 218 32.53 2.81 27.11
N GLY A 219 33.42 3.29 28.00
CA GLY A 219 33.27 3.20 29.45
C GLY A 219 32.09 3.99 30.00
N GLU A 220 31.75 5.14 29.41
CA GLU A 220 30.61 5.95 29.82
C GLU A 220 29.28 5.37 29.36
N THR A 221 29.23 4.77 28.16
CA THR A 221 28.05 4.07 27.65
C THR A 221 27.74 2.81 28.47
N ASP A 222 28.76 2.04 28.85
CA ASP A 222 28.60 0.85 29.70
C ASP A 222 28.18 1.24 31.14
N ARG A 223 28.72 2.33 31.67
CA ARG A 223 28.36 2.87 32.99
C ARG A 223 26.88 3.33 32.98
N ARG A 224 26.45 4.03 31.94
CA ARG A 224 25.06 4.49 31.76
C ARG A 224 24.07 3.31 31.61
N ARG A 225 24.49 2.26 30.94
CA ARG A 225 23.68 1.04 30.79
C ARG A 225 23.50 0.32 32.13
N ARG A 226 24.57 0.10 32.86
CA ARG A 226 24.56 -0.51 34.22
C ARG A 226 23.71 0.31 35.19
N TRP A 227 23.82 1.63 35.12
CA TRP A 227 23.01 2.53 35.94
C TRP A 227 21.49 2.34 35.60
N SER A 228 21.14 2.30 34.34
CA SER A 228 19.75 2.10 33.89
C SER A 228 19.18 0.76 34.32
N GLU A 229 19.97 -0.32 34.23
CA GLU A 229 19.58 -1.66 34.69
C GLU A 229 19.35 -1.69 36.19
N LEU A 230 20.24 -1.05 36.95
CA LEU A 230 20.14 -0.95 38.41
C LEU A 230 18.93 -0.13 38.85
N ALA A 231 18.66 1.00 38.19
CA ALA A 231 17.51 1.85 38.50
C ALA A 231 16.18 1.12 38.21
N LEU A 232 16.10 0.33 37.13
CA LEU A 232 14.95 -0.52 36.81
C LEU A 232 14.74 -1.60 37.87
N LYS A 233 15.82 -2.24 38.33
CA LYS A 233 15.79 -3.27 39.37
C LYS A 233 15.29 -2.69 40.70
N LEU A 234 15.85 -1.56 41.14
CA LEU A 234 15.42 -0.87 42.36
C LEU A 234 13.95 -0.42 42.29
N ARG A 235 13.47 -0.02 41.12
CA ARG A 235 12.07 0.34 40.94
C ARG A 235 11.12 -0.87 41.00
N ALA A 236 11.57 -2.04 40.56
CA ALA A 236 10.80 -3.28 40.66
C ALA A 236 10.76 -3.79 42.12
N GLU A 237 11.87 -3.66 42.85
CA GLU A 237 11.97 -4.09 44.27
C GLU A 237 11.25 -3.13 45.22
N HIS A 238 11.17 -1.83 44.86
CA HIS A 238 10.60 -0.79 45.71
C HIS A 238 9.65 0.11 44.91
N PRO A 239 8.45 -0.38 44.55
CA PRO A 239 7.50 0.36 43.72
C PRO A 239 7.01 1.67 44.36
N ASP A 240 7.07 1.76 45.69
CA ASP A 240 6.61 2.93 46.49
C ASP A 240 7.67 4.02 46.63
N TRP A 241 8.90 3.80 46.16
CA TRP A 241 9.93 4.80 46.26
C TRP A 241 9.75 5.93 45.25
N PRO A 242 9.87 7.19 45.65
CA PRO A 242 9.90 8.32 44.73
C PRO A 242 11.12 8.24 43.82
N GLN A 243 10.98 8.75 42.59
CA GLN A 243 11.99 8.66 41.54
C GLN A 243 13.37 9.20 41.97
N GLU A 244 13.39 10.25 42.80
CA GLU A 244 14.63 10.84 43.38
C GLU A 244 15.37 9.86 44.29
N ARG A 245 14.64 9.09 45.09
CA ARG A 245 15.26 8.10 45.99
C ARG A 245 15.86 6.93 45.22
N ILE A 246 15.19 6.49 44.16
CA ILE A 246 15.73 5.46 43.25
C ILE A 246 17.01 5.94 42.57
N ARG A 247 17.03 7.21 42.14
CA ARG A 247 18.20 7.82 41.53
C ARG A 247 19.39 7.88 42.49
N THR A 248 19.17 8.39 43.71
CA THR A 248 20.21 8.49 44.75
C THR A 248 20.75 7.11 45.12
N ALA A 249 19.91 6.09 45.23
CA ALA A 249 20.31 4.71 45.53
C ALA A 249 21.09 4.09 44.36
N ALA A 250 20.72 4.35 43.11
CA ALA A 250 21.42 3.88 41.93
C ALA A 250 22.79 4.55 41.81
N ASP A 251 22.89 5.88 42.06
CA ASP A 251 24.15 6.63 42.07
C ASP A 251 25.09 6.12 43.15
N ALA A 252 24.58 5.84 44.36
CA ALA A 252 25.38 5.30 45.46
C ALA A 252 25.93 3.88 45.19
N ALA A 253 25.18 3.07 44.47
CA ALA A 253 25.60 1.71 44.11
C ALA A 253 26.59 1.66 42.93
N MET A 254 26.76 2.77 42.21
CA MET A 254 27.65 2.89 41.07
C MET A 254 28.97 3.64 41.43
N ALA A 255 29.06 4.19 42.64
CA ALA A 255 30.26 4.85 43.18
C ALA A 255 31.26 3.82 43.67
#